data_cb7492f853d5afb97bf81bef398a1df2
#
_entry.id   cb7492f853d5afb97bf81bef398a1df2
#
_cell.length_a   1.000
_cell.length_b   1.000
_cell.length_c   1.000
_cell.angle_alpha   90.00
_cell.angle_beta   90.00
_cell.angle_gamma   90.00
#
_symmetry.space_group_name_H-M   'P 1'
#
loop_
_entity.id
_entity.type
_entity.pdbx_description
1 polymer ?
#
loop_
_entity_poly.entity_id
_entity_poly.type
_entity_poly.pdbx_seq_one_letter_code
_entity_poly.pdbx_strand_id
1 'polypeptide(L)'
;VDHYVIAFSGDLAASGKINEYRTARTIFPRIFSGIRKRGKNVGFIPLFMVPGNHDLTLPNPARDRQFIQEHYDNGTIEDILPTELKYLDNFYTYSDCKGQGIVDRVFAHKVYAFGTYKIQFNLVNSAPFSTLVPDDKELHFFPSDKLPRLQKGNDADLCITIMHHNHEWFNWRYRTDLAKAIVDSSEILCIGHDHHPGSQRIAVDNSMDTWVSTAGEMHFDSIDKIDSFNTILIDTEVNTLTGIVFTWNRTEKIYTHAESATNRPLQKHSPMPQPLDGFMETIYADTYNVSPDFRDYFVFPKLSADYQEDADSYQEIKTADDLFPLLTEKAQILISGATSSGKTTLLKYLYAQLTPSKCPLFLPIDTHTKLKASNFVKRLFLDQYGDDPILYERFQQLDKSDKILLVDGWDLLDTRQNIPALIEEMERNFGCVVFSVGVKERSLVDRIKENLEGNGHIYELRIKPFFLEKRNELVRQVCAQKNIYKAEDVDKVNHLIDRLVQNNSDLFALNPAFIVRYTNYFITTPYHDYAQGEAVFSKVFESELQQSIIRLASRSDVDEVFAAFEEVAGNM
;
A
#
# COMPACT_ATOMS: atom_id res chain seq x y z
N VAL A 1 -13.64 -18.72 -30.16
CA VAL A 1 -12.79 -18.61 -28.96
C VAL A 1 -11.41 -19.10 -29.33
N ASP A 2 -10.40 -18.24 -29.17
CA ASP A 2 -9.04 -18.51 -29.60
C ASP A 2 -8.19 -19.10 -28.47
N HIS A 3 -8.49 -18.73 -27.24
CA HIS A 3 -7.76 -19.17 -26.04
C HIS A 3 -8.72 -19.65 -24.95
N TYR A 4 -8.26 -20.58 -24.13
CA TYR A 4 -9.01 -21.17 -23.02
C TYR A 4 -8.18 -21.14 -21.76
N VAL A 5 -8.81 -20.81 -20.64
CA VAL A 5 -8.25 -20.84 -19.29
C VAL A 5 -9.20 -21.58 -18.39
N ILE A 6 -8.69 -22.35 -17.45
CA ILE A 6 -9.48 -22.95 -16.39
C ILE A 6 -9.11 -22.27 -15.07
N ALA A 7 -10.10 -21.61 -14.44
CA ALA A 7 -10.03 -21.09 -13.09
C ALA A 7 -10.80 -22.04 -12.16
N PHE A 8 -10.10 -22.58 -11.16
CA PHE A 8 -10.67 -23.48 -10.18
C PHE A 8 -10.65 -22.81 -8.80
N SER A 9 -11.82 -22.50 -8.30
CA SER A 9 -11.99 -21.64 -7.11
C SER A 9 -12.11 -22.40 -5.79
N GLY A 10 -11.47 -23.57 -5.66
CA GLY A 10 -11.35 -24.30 -4.38
C GLY A 10 -12.21 -25.55 -4.26
N ASP A 11 -12.02 -26.28 -3.15
CA ASP A 11 -12.72 -27.52 -2.80
C ASP A 11 -12.51 -28.66 -3.81
N LEU A 12 -11.24 -28.89 -4.16
CA LEU A 12 -10.85 -30.00 -5.02
C LEU A 12 -10.92 -31.35 -4.28
N ALA A 13 -10.76 -31.34 -2.98
CA ALA A 13 -10.90 -32.49 -2.09
C ALA A 13 -12.12 -32.30 -1.17
N ALA A 14 -12.60 -33.36 -0.55
CA ALA A 14 -13.68 -33.32 0.42
C ALA A 14 -13.17 -33.15 1.88
N SER A 15 -11.93 -33.52 2.15
CA SER A 15 -11.30 -33.48 3.47
C SER A 15 -9.77 -33.29 3.41
N GLY A 16 -9.26 -32.76 2.31
CA GLY A 16 -7.83 -32.46 2.10
C GLY A 16 -6.90 -33.68 2.05
N LYS A 17 -7.43 -34.91 2.02
CA LYS A 17 -6.62 -36.14 2.05
C LYS A 17 -5.96 -36.42 0.72
N ILE A 18 -4.72 -36.90 0.73
CA ILE A 18 -3.93 -37.20 -0.47
C ILE A 18 -4.62 -38.14 -1.46
N ASN A 19 -5.45 -39.05 -0.97
CA ASN A 19 -6.17 -40.01 -1.82
C ASN A 19 -7.25 -39.32 -2.69
N GLU A 20 -7.85 -38.24 -2.21
CA GLU A 20 -8.87 -37.49 -2.92
C GLU A 20 -8.26 -36.78 -4.12
N TYR A 21 -7.05 -36.20 -3.96
CA TYR A 21 -6.31 -35.60 -5.07
C TYR A 21 -5.89 -36.63 -6.16
N ARG A 22 -5.75 -37.89 -5.81
CA ARG A 22 -5.51 -38.96 -6.83
C ARG A 22 -6.71 -39.10 -7.76
N THR A 23 -7.92 -38.98 -7.26
CA THR A 23 -9.14 -38.95 -8.07
C THR A 23 -9.20 -37.71 -8.95
N ALA A 24 -8.93 -36.54 -8.37
CA ALA A 24 -8.87 -35.27 -9.08
C ALA A 24 -7.86 -35.25 -10.24
N ARG A 25 -6.79 -36.06 -10.17
CA ARG A 25 -5.81 -36.21 -11.28
C ARG A 25 -6.44 -36.61 -12.60
N THR A 26 -7.57 -37.29 -12.59
CA THR A 26 -8.26 -37.79 -13.80
C THR A 26 -9.22 -36.76 -14.41
N ILE A 27 -9.66 -35.76 -13.64
CA ILE A 27 -10.70 -34.79 -14.05
C ILE A 27 -10.15 -33.80 -15.08
N PHE A 28 -9.09 -33.07 -14.75
CA PHE A 28 -8.55 -32.03 -15.63
C PHE A 28 -8.07 -32.53 -16.99
N PRO A 29 -7.38 -33.71 -17.11
CA PRO A 29 -7.03 -34.25 -18.42
C PRO A 29 -8.25 -34.54 -19.30
N ARG A 30 -9.39 -34.95 -18.70
CA ARG A 30 -10.64 -35.18 -19.45
C ARG A 30 -11.23 -33.84 -19.95
N ILE A 31 -11.23 -32.81 -19.10
CA ILE A 31 -11.68 -31.46 -19.48
C ILE A 31 -10.80 -30.93 -20.61
N PHE A 32 -9.47 -30.97 -20.47
CA PHE A 32 -8.54 -30.54 -21.52
C PHE A 32 -8.73 -31.29 -22.83
N SER A 33 -8.90 -32.59 -22.76
CA SER A 33 -9.17 -33.41 -23.95
C SER A 33 -10.51 -33.03 -24.60
N GLY A 34 -11.54 -32.77 -23.79
CA GLY A 34 -12.85 -32.32 -24.25
C GLY A 34 -12.80 -30.97 -24.99
N ILE A 35 -12.10 -30.01 -24.44
CA ILE A 35 -11.89 -28.70 -25.04
C ILE A 35 -11.11 -28.83 -26.35
N ARG A 36 -9.97 -29.55 -26.35
CA ARG A 36 -9.14 -29.73 -27.55
C ARG A 36 -9.85 -30.45 -28.70
N LYS A 37 -10.77 -31.36 -28.37
CA LYS A 37 -11.55 -32.07 -29.41
C LYS A 37 -12.60 -31.18 -30.09
N ARG A 38 -13.10 -30.16 -29.42
CA ARG A 38 -14.19 -29.31 -29.89
C ARG A 38 -13.73 -27.91 -30.32
N GLY A 39 -12.66 -27.39 -29.71
CA GLY A 39 -12.07 -26.09 -30.06
C GLY A 39 -11.19 -26.19 -31.31
N LYS A 40 -11.15 -25.15 -32.11
CA LYS A 40 -10.25 -25.01 -33.27
C LYS A 40 -8.88 -24.51 -32.77
N ASN A 41 -7.82 -25.22 -33.17
CA ASN A 41 -6.43 -24.78 -32.88
C ASN A 41 -6.11 -24.53 -31.40
N VAL A 42 -6.70 -25.28 -30.49
CA VAL A 42 -6.51 -25.11 -29.05
C VAL A 42 -5.09 -25.54 -28.66
N GLY A 43 -4.27 -24.57 -28.27
CA GLY A 43 -2.92 -24.76 -27.78
C GLY A 43 -2.86 -25.18 -26.31
N PHE A 44 -1.95 -24.60 -25.57
CA PHE A 44 -1.86 -24.79 -24.12
C PHE A 44 -3.05 -24.14 -23.41
N ILE A 45 -3.62 -24.85 -22.42
CA ILE A 45 -4.73 -24.37 -21.60
C ILE A 45 -4.17 -24.16 -20.18
N PRO A 46 -3.97 -22.90 -19.75
CA PRO A 46 -3.58 -22.63 -18.37
C PRO A 46 -4.64 -23.10 -17.38
N LEU A 47 -4.18 -23.66 -16.27
CA LEU A 47 -5.02 -24.04 -15.14
C LEU A 47 -4.56 -23.23 -13.92
N PHE A 48 -5.45 -22.44 -13.34
CA PHE A 48 -5.22 -21.70 -12.10
C PHE A 48 -6.12 -22.28 -11.02
N MET A 49 -5.54 -22.60 -9.86
CA MET A 49 -6.26 -23.20 -8.74
C MET A 49 -5.92 -22.46 -7.44
N VAL A 50 -6.93 -22.25 -6.62
CA VAL A 50 -6.80 -21.86 -5.22
C VAL A 50 -7.40 -22.93 -4.32
N PRO A 51 -6.95 -23.10 -3.08
CA PRO A 51 -7.60 -24.05 -2.16
C PRO A 51 -8.91 -23.49 -1.61
N GLY A 52 -9.82 -24.38 -1.28
CA GLY A 52 -11.01 -24.10 -0.49
C GLY A 52 -10.93 -24.68 0.92
N ASN A 53 -11.98 -24.49 1.72
CA ASN A 53 -12.03 -24.98 3.10
C ASN A 53 -11.98 -26.50 3.20
N HIS A 54 -12.51 -27.24 2.22
CA HIS A 54 -12.44 -28.70 2.15
C HIS A 54 -11.07 -29.24 1.73
N ASP A 55 -10.16 -28.38 1.22
CA ASP A 55 -8.79 -28.77 0.88
C ASP A 55 -7.85 -28.80 2.11
N LEU A 56 -8.32 -28.36 3.28
CA LEU A 56 -7.59 -28.43 4.54
C LEU A 56 -7.57 -29.85 5.11
N THR A 57 -6.38 -30.32 5.48
CA THR A 57 -6.22 -31.55 6.27
C THR A 57 -6.25 -31.18 7.75
N LEU A 58 -7.44 -30.97 8.29
CA LEU A 58 -7.61 -30.52 9.67
C LEU A 58 -7.28 -31.62 10.69
N PRO A 59 -6.70 -31.27 11.86
CA PRO A 59 -6.48 -32.22 12.93
C PRO A 59 -7.81 -32.65 13.57
N ASN A 60 -7.82 -33.82 14.20
CA ASN A 60 -8.95 -34.28 14.98
C ASN A 60 -8.60 -34.14 16.49
N PRO A 61 -9.34 -33.37 17.32
CA PRO A 61 -10.65 -32.76 17.03
C PRO A 61 -10.54 -31.58 16.05
N ALA A 62 -11.65 -31.33 15.36
CA ALA A 62 -11.78 -30.18 14.49
C ALA A 62 -11.48 -28.89 15.26
N ARG A 63 -10.92 -27.91 14.55
CA ARG A 63 -10.53 -26.64 15.13
C ARG A 63 -11.71 -25.93 15.77
N ASP A 64 -11.46 -25.31 16.93
CA ASP A 64 -12.43 -24.52 17.66
C ASP A 64 -12.43 -23.06 17.15
N ARG A 65 -13.62 -22.54 16.82
CA ARG A 65 -13.84 -21.14 16.47
C ARG A 65 -13.32 -20.20 17.56
N GLN A 66 -13.48 -20.57 18.84
CA GLN A 66 -13.03 -19.78 19.98
C GLN A 66 -11.51 -19.60 19.96
N PHE A 67 -10.74 -20.62 19.63
CA PHE A 67 -9.28 -20.55 19.51
C PHE A 67 -8.85 -19.50 18.47
N ILE A 68 -9.49 -19.46 17.30
CA ILE A 68 -9.18 -18.47 16.27
C ILE A 68 -9.57 -17.07 16.73
N GLN A 69 -10.73 -16.92 17.36
CA GLN A 69 -11.21 -15.64 17.88
C GLN A 69 -10.28 -15.07 18.96
N GLU A 70 -9.76 -15.89 19.85
CA GLU A 70 -8.77 -15.48 20.87
C GLU A 70 -7.50 -14.91 20.25
N HIS A 71 -7.03 -15.47 19.13
CA HIS A 71 -5.86 -14.92 18.41
C HIS A 71 -6.16 -13.57 17.72
N TYR A 72 -7.37 -13.37 17.22
CA TYR A 72 -7.80 -12.05 16.74
C TYR A 72 -7.83 -11.02 17.87
N ASP A 73 -8.40 -11.38 19.01
CA ASP A 73 -8.56 -10.46 20.15
C ASP A 73 -7.22 -10.08 20.77
N ASN A 74 -6.25 -10.99 20.74
CA ASN A 74 -4.89 -10.78 21.21
C ASN A 74 -3.94 -10.16 20.18
N GLY A 75 -4.38 -9.97 18.92
CA GLY A 75 -3.53 -9.46 17.84
C GLY A 75 -2.42 -10.41 17.38
N THR A 76 -2.58 -11.73 17.60
CA THR A 76 -1.59 -12.78 17.29
C THR A 76 -2.03 -13.70 16.16
N ILE A 77 -3.00 -13.28 15.35
CA ILE A 77 -3.53 -14.11 14.25
C ILE A 77 -2.46 -14.42 13.19
N GLU A 78 -1.53 -13.51 12.95
CA GLU A 78 -0.43 -13.72 12.00
C GLU A 78 0.55 -14.80 12.47
N ASP A 79 0.77 -14.93 13.77
CA ASP A 79 1.73 -15.88 14.34
C ASP A 79 1.33 -17.34 14.06
N ILE A 80 0.03 -17.61 13.96
CA ILE A 80 -0.47 -18.96 13.70
C ILE A 80 -0.66 -19.26 12.21
N LEU A 81 -0.62 -18.25 11.31
CA LEU A 81 -0.79 -18.42 9.88
C LEU A 81 0.17 -19.46 9.26
N PRO A 82 1.47 -19.53 9.60
CA PRO A 82 2.36 -20.55 9.07
C PRO A 82 1.93 -21.98 9.41
N THR A 83 1.29 -22.19 10.57
CA THR A 83 0.74 -23.51 10.96
C THR A 83 -0.51 -23.83 10.15
N GLU A 84 -1.36 -22.84 9.92
CA GLU A 84 -2.55 -22.94 9.11
C GLU A 84 -2.26 -23.38 7.68
N LEU A 85 -1.24 -22.76 7.08
CA LEU A 85 -0.81 -23.07 5.72
C LEU A 85 -0.29 -24.50 5.56
N LYS A 86 0.21 -25.15 6.62
CA LYS A 86 0.64 -26.56 6.59
C LYS A 86 -0.52 -27.53 6.38
N TYR A 87 -1.71 -27.18 6.83
CA TYR A 87 -2.90 -28.01 6.59
C TYR A 87 -3.27 -28.12 5.11
N LEU A 88 -2.69 -27.29 4.25
CA LEU A 88 -2.86 -27.27 2.80
C LEU A 88 -1.71 -27.98 2.04
N ASP A 89 -0.76 -28.63 2.71
CA ASP A 89 0.41 -29.27 2.07
C ASP A 89 0.01 -30.26 0.96
N ASN A 90 -1.06 -31.01 1.16
CA ASN A 90 -1.56 -31.96 0.15
C ASN A 90 -2.08 -31.26 -1.11
N PHE A 91 -2.80 -30.14 -0.94
CA PHE A 91 -3.27 -29.32 -2.05
C PHE A 91 -2.09 -28.75 -2.85
N TYR A 92 -1.13 -28.12 -2.18
CA TYR A 92 0.02 -27.51 -2.86
C TYR A 92 0.92 -28.56 -3.53
N THR A 93 1.13 -29.72 -2.90
CA THR A 93 1.81 -30.85 -3.55
C THR A 93 1.11 -31.29 -4.84
N TYR A 94 -0.22 -31.30 -4.84
CA TYR A 94 -0.98 -31.60 -6.04
C TYR A 94 -0.89 -30.48 -7.10
N SER A 95 -1.04 -29.21 -6.70
CA SER A 95 -1.01 -28.07 -7.61
C SER A 95 0.36 -27.89 -8.25
N ASP A 96 1.44 -28.16 -7.53
CA ASP A 96 2.81 -28.12 -8.04
C ASP A 96 3.06 -29.19 -9.10
N CYS A 97 2.49 -30.40 -8.93
CA CYS A 97 2.49 -31.41 -9.97
C CYS A 97 1.76 -30.99 -11.26
N LYS A 98 0.95 -29.93 -11.21
CA LYS A 98 0.27 -29.31 -12.36
C LYS A 98 1.01 -28.06 -12.89
N GLY A 99 2.20 -27.78 -12.39
CA GLY A 99 3.06 -26.68 -12.85
C GLY A 99 2.68 -25.32 -12.29
N GLN A 100 1.94 -25.27 -11.19
CA GLN A 100 1.56 -23.99 -10.56
C GLN A 100 2.77 -23.27 -9.95
N GLY A 101 3.69 -24.00 -9.27
CA GLY A 101 4.92 -23.45 -8.70
C GLY A 101 4.66 -22.29 -7.74
N ILE A 102 3.66 -22.41 -6.86
CA ILE A 102 3.26 -21.36 -5.93
C ILE A 102 4.20 -21.41 -4.72
N VAL A 103 5.06 -20.38 -4.59
CA VAL A 103 6.00 -20.23 -3.46
C VAL A 103 5.30 -19.59 -2.27
N ASP A 104 4.61 -18.48 -2.49
CA ASP A 104 3.83 -17.80 -1.45
C ASP A 104 2.42 -18.40 -1.41
N ARG A 105 2.13 -19.16 -0.35
CA ARG A 105 0.87 -19.89 -0.18
C ARG A 105 -0.30 -19.03 0.26
N VAL A 106 -0.07 -17.76 0.56
CA VAL A 106 -1.14 -16.80 0.89
C VAL A 106 -1.63 -16.10 -0.37
N PHE A 107 -0.67 -15.66 -1.18
CA PHE A 107 -0.95 -14.92 -2.39
C PHE A 107 0.09 -15.19 -3.47
N ALA A 108 -0.37 -15.43 -4.68
CA ALA A 108 0.47 -15.50 -5.86
C ALA A 108 -0.20 -14.77 -7.01
N HIS A 109 0.59 -14.19 -7.91
CA HIS A 109 0.08 -13.69 -9.17
C HIS A 109 0.85 -14.28 -10.34
N LYS A 110 0.18 -14.39 -11.49
CA LYS A 110 0.79 -14.85 -12.74
C LYS A 110 0.24 -14.04 -13.90
N VAL A 111 1.13 -13.53 -14.73
CA VAL A 111 0.75 -12.86 -15.99
C VAL A 111 0.86 -13.86 -17.13
N TYR A 112 -0.20 -13.94 -17.94
CA TYR A 112 -0.25 -14.83 -19.09
C TYR A 112 -0.57 -14.03 -20.36
N ALA A 113 0.23 -14.26 -21.40
CA ALA A 113 0.04 -13.58 -22.69
C ALA A 113 -0.82 -14.43 -23.63
N PHE A 114 -1.85 -13.80 -24.17
CA PHE A 114 -2.72 -14.34 -25.22
C PHE A 114 -2.54 -13.47 -26.48
N GLY A 115 -1.55 -13.81 -27.30
CA GLY A 115 -1.06 -12.91 -28.33
C GLY A 115 -0.44 -11.65 -27.72
N THR A 116 -0.94 -10.49 -28.08
CA THR A 116 -0.51 -9.21 -27.50
C THR A 116 -1.26 -8.83 -26.22
N TYR A 117 -2.35 -9.53 -25.88
CA TYR A 117 -3.18 -9.23 -24.72
C TYR A 117 -2.68 -10.03 -23.50
N LYS A 118 -2.42 -9.33 -22.41
CA LYS A 118 -1.89 -9.92 -21.19
C LYS A 118 -2.92 -9.90 -20.06
N ILE A 119 -3.13 -11.04 -19.44
CA ILE A 119 -4.04 -11.16 -18.30
C ILE A 119 -3.23 -11.54 -17.06
N GLN A 120 -3.37 -10.75 -16.00
CA GLN A 120 -2.88 -11.09 -14.67
C GLN A 120 -3.92 -11.92 -13.95
N PHE A 121 -3.50 -13.01 -13.36
CA PHE A 121 -4.31 -13.85 -12.47
C PHE A 121 -3.77 -13.72 -11.05
N ASN A 122 -4.57 -13.17 -10.15
CA ASN A 122 -4.30 -13.10 -8.72
C ASN A 122 -4.92 -14.34 -8.06
N LEU A 123 -4.11 -15.11 -7.35
CA LEU A 123 -4.51 -16.33 -6.66
C LEU A 123 -4.49 -16.05 -5.16
N VAL A 124 -5.66 -15.86 -4.57
CA VAL A 124 -5.83 -15.51 -3.14
C VAL A 124 -6.24 -16.76 -2.39
N ASN A 125 -5.43 -17.19 -1.42
CA ASN A 125 -5.77 -18.29 -0.55
C ASN A 125 -6.62 -17.80 0.62
N SER A 126 -7.92 -18.09 0.57
CA SER A 126 -8.89 -17.77 1.62
C SER A 126 -9.22 -18.94 2.54
N ALA A 127 -8.59 -20.10 2.36
CA ALA A 127 -8.89 -21.31 3.13
C ALA A 127 -8.32 -21.34 4.57
N PRO A 128 -7.19 -20.69 4.93
CA PRO A 128 -6.71 -20.69 6.30
C PRO A 128 -7.79 -20.21 7.28
N PHE A 129 -7.78 -20.78 8.48
CA PHE A 129 -8.75 -20.49 9.58
C PHE A 129 -10.17 -21.04 9.38
N SER A 130 -10.42 -21.79 8.32
CA SER A 130 -11.69 -22.50 8.18
C SER A 130 -11.88 -23.54 9.28
N THR A 131 -13.10 -23.68 9.78
CA THR A 131 -13.45 -24.64 10.83
C THR A 131 -14.26 -25.82 10.32
N LEU A 132 -14.85 -25.74 9.13
CA LEU A 132 -15.81 -26.64 8.51
C LEU A 132 -17.14 -26.77 9.25
N VAL A 133 -17.11 -26.83 10.58
CA VAL A 133 -18.27 -26.86 11.48
C VAL A 133 -17.83 -26.33 12.85
N PRO A 134 -18.50 -25.36 13.45
CA PRO A 134 -19.62 -24.56 12.93
C PRO A 134 -19.16 -23.58 11.84
N ASP A 135 -20.10 -22.77 11.35
CA ASP A 135 -19.86 -21.69 10.38
C ASP A 135 -18.59 -20.88 10.72
N ASP A 136 -17.69 -20.77 9.78
CA ASP A 136 -16.41 -20.06 9.88
C ASP A 136 -16.45 -18.63 9.28
N LYS A 137 -17.62 -18.11 8.99
CA LYS A 137 -17.83 -16.74 8.58
C LYS A 137 -17.20 -15.77 9.57
N GLU A 138 -16.48 -14.76 9.05
CA GLU A 138 -15.71 -13.77 9.79
C GLU A 138 -14.46 -14.31 10.52
N LEU A 139 -14.02 -15.52 10.23
CA LEU A 139 -12.75 -16.07 10.75
C LEU A 139 -11.58 -15.99 9.78
N HIS A 140 -11.84 -15.76 8.49
CA HIS A 140 -10.78 -15.72 7.49
C HIS A 140 -9.90 -14.48 7.63
N PHE A 141 -8.64 -14.64 7.26
CA PHE A 141 -7.59 -13.62 7.40
C PHE A 141 -6.82 -13.44 6.09
N PHE A 142 -6.50 -12.20 5.79
CA PHE A 142 -5.55 -11.86 4.74
C PHE A 142 -4.56 -10.83 5.27
N PRO A 143 -3.23 -11.06 5.22
CA PRO A 143 -2.23 -10.16 5.75
C PRO A 143 -2.24 -8.80 5.05
N SER A 144 -2.23 -7.71 5.82
CA SER A 144 -2.30 -6.35 5.29
C SER A 144 -1.06 -5.97 4.47
N ASP A 145 0.11 -6.52 4.81
CA ASP A 145 1.36 -6.34 4.07
C ASP A 145 1.32 -6.90 2.64
N LYS A 146 0.36 -7.80 2.35
CA LYS A 146 0.16 -8.40 1.04
C LYS A 146 -0.88 -7.70 0.18
N LEU A 147 -1.69 -6.80 0.73
CA LEU A 147 -2.69 -6.04 -0.03
C LEU A 147 -2.09 -5.27 -1.23
N PRO A 148 -0.93 -4.60 -1.09
CA PRO A 148 -0.30 -3.91 -2.23
C PRO A 148 0.06 -4.84 -3.39
N ARG A 149 0.29 -6.13 -3.13
CA ARG A 149 0.64 -7.13 -4.15
C ARG A 149 -0.56 -7.58 -5.00
N LEU A 150 -1.79 -7.30 -4.54
CA LEU A 150 -3.01 -7.54 -5.33
C LEU A 150 -3.13 -6.60 -6.54
N GLN A 151 -2.37 -5.52 -6.58
CA GLN A 151 -2.44 -4.53 -7.64
C GLN A 151 -2.17 -5.15 -9.02
N LYS A 152 -2.88 -4.62 -10.01
CA LYS A 152 -2.67 -4.99 -11.41
C LYS A 152 -1.33 -4.41 -11.88
N GLY A 153 -0.47 -5.28 -12.42
CA GLY A 153 0.81 -4.85 -12.97
C GLY A 153 0.66 -3.94 -14.20
N ASN A 154 1.61 -3.06 -14.40
CA ASN A 154 1.61 -2.07 -15.51
C ASN A 154 1.53 -2.72 -16.90
N ASP A 155 1.99 -3.96 -17.03
CA ASP A 155 2.02 -4.70 -18.29
C ASP A 155 0.79 -5.60 -18.50
N ALA A 156 -0.20 -5.59 -17.60
CA ALA A 156 -1.41 -6.38 -17.71
C ALA A 156 -2.58 -5.56 -18.28
N ASP A 157 -3.24 -6.10 -19.31
CA ASP A 157 -4.43 -5.49 -19.89
C ASP A 157 -5.69 -5.77 -19.07
N LEU A 158 -5.74 -6.91 -18.38
CA LEU A 158 -6.84 -7.37 -17.55
C LEU A 158 -6.31 -8.04 -16.28
N CYS A 159 -7.00 -7.89 -15.17
CA CYS A 159 -6.74 -8.62 -13.95
C CYS A 159 -7.96 -9.45 -13.52
N ILE A 160 -7.72 -10.72 -13.22
CA ILE A 160 -8.72 -11.67 -12.72
C ILE A 160 -8.25 -12.18 -11.36
N THR A 161 -9.00 -11.89 -10.30
CA THR A 161 -8.73 -12.48 -8.99
C THR A 161 -9.53 -13.76 -8.80
N ILE A 162 -8.88 -14.80 -8.31
CA ILE A 162 -9.49 -16.11 -8.00
C ILE A 162 -9.30 -16.35 -6.50
N MET A 163 -10.40 -16.59 -5.79
CA MET A 163 -10.42 -16.96 -4.38
C MET A 163 -11.59 -17.91 -4.11
N HIS A 164 -11.57 -18.62 -2.97
CA HIS A 164 -12.66 -19.53 -2.63
C HIS A 164 -13.78 -18.82 -1.90
N HIS A 165 -13.50 -18.21 -0.76
CA HIS A 165 -14.48 -17.47 0.02
C HIS A 165 -14.61 -16.03 -0.48
N ASN A 166 -15.82 -15.51 -0.47
CA ASN A 166 -16.07 -14.09 -0.70
C ASN A 166 -15.41 -13.24 0.41
N HIS A 167 -15.11 -11.97 0.13
CA HIS A 167 -14.54 -11.04 1.11
C HIS A 167 -15.41 -10.90 2.38
N GLU A 168 -16.71 -11.12 2.31
CA GLU A 168 -17.62 -11.10 3.48
C GLU A 168 -17.35 -12.20 4.52
N TRP A 169 -16.59 -13.26 4.13
CA TRP A 169 -16.18 -14.31 5.05
C TRP A 169 -14.97 -13.95 5.91
N PHE A 170 -14.27 -12.86 5.52
CA PHE A 170 -13.11 -12.38 6.26
C PHE A 170 -13.51 -11.63 7.52
N ASN A 171 -12.63 -11.62 8.51
CA ASN A 171 -12.83 -10.87 9.73
C ASN A 171 -13.07 -9.38 9.42
N TRP A 172 -14.00 -8.77 10.12
CA TRP A 172 -14.46 -7.39 9.90
C TRP A 172 -13.31 -6.36 9.90
N ARG A 173 -12.19 -6.65 10.60
CA ARG A 173 -11.00 -5.78 10.66
C ARG A 173 -10.24 -5.71 9.32
N TYR A 174 -10.38 -6.72 8.47
CA TYR A 174 -9.58 -6.87 7.24
C TYR A 174 -10.42 -6.88 5.97
N ARG A 175 -11.71 -7.20 6.06
CA ARG A 175 -12.57 -7.42 4.89
C ARG A 175 -12.75 -6.19 4.01
N THR A 176 -12.82 -4.99 4.61
CA THR A 176 -13.01 -3.73 3.86
C THR A 176 -11.79 -3.42 3.01
N ASP A 177 -10.59 -3.54 3.58
CA ASP A 177 -9.35 -3.27 2.87
C ASP A 177 -9.10 -4.30 1.78
N LEU A 178 -9.41 -5.59 2.05
CA LEU A 178 -9.34 -6.64 1.04
C LEU A 178 -10.34 -6.40 -0.09
N ALA A 179 -11.59 -6.07 0.21
CA ALA A 179 -12.60 -5.77 -0.78
C ALA A 179 -12.18 -4.59 -1.66
N LYS A 180 -11.68 -3.53 -1.04
CA LYS A 180 -11.15 -2.35 -1.74
C LYS A 180 -9.97 -2.73 -2.65
N ALA A 181 -8.98 -3.45 -2.13
CA ALA A 181 -7.84 -3.88 -2.92
C ALA A 181 -8.23 -4.76 -4.13
N ILE A 182 -9.24 -5.63 -3.98
CA ILE A 182 -9.78 -6.45 -5.07
C ILE A 182 -10.47 -5.55 -6.11
N VAL A 183 -11.34 -4.64 -5.67
CA VAL A 183 -12.07 -3.74 -6.57
C VAL A 183 -11.13 -2.81 -7.31
N ASP A 184 -10.11 -2.29 -6.64
CA ASP A 184 -9.13 -1.38 -7.24
C ASP A 184 -8.20 -2.09 -8.25
N SER A 185 -8.05 -3.42 -8.16
CA SER A 185 -7.09 -4.17 -8.97
C SER A 185 -7.71 -5.05 -10.05
N SER A 186 -8.95 -5.51 -9.88
CA SER A 186 -9.47 -6.63 -10.67
C SER A 186 -10.78 -6.30 -11.37
N GLU A 187 -10.82 -6.49 -12.67
CA GLU A 187 -12.04 -6.38 -13.45
C GLU A 187 -12.98 -7.56 -13.21
N ILE A 188 -12.42 -8.72 -12.85
CA ILE A 188 -13.19 -9.96 -12.62
C ILE A 188 -12.72 -10.61 -11.33
N LEU A 189 -13.67 -11.03 -10.49
CA LEU A 189 -13.46 -11.86 -9.31
C LEU A 189 -14.19 -13.21 -9.49
N CYS A 190 -13.44 -14.31 -9.44
CA CYS A 190 -14.00 -15.66 -9.45
C CYS A 190 -13.99 -16.22 -8.03
N ILE A 191 -15.17 -16.59 -7.53
CA ILE A 191 -15.35 -17.19 -6.19
C ILE A 191 -16.07 -18.53 -6.25
N GLY A 192 -15.91 -19.34 -5.19
CA GLY A 192 -16.63 -20.59 -4.94
C GLY A 192 -17.48 -20.51 -3.68
N HIS A 193 -17.47 -21.58 -2.88
CA HIS A 193 -17.99 -21.74 -1.53
C HIS A 193 -19.52 -21.68 -1.37
N ASP A 194 -20.17 -20.62 -1.83
CA ASP A 194 -21.61 -20.40 -1.59
C ASP A 194 -22.52 -21.35 -2.37
N HIS A 195 -21.98 -22.16 -3.29
CA HIS A 195 -22.67 -23.15 -4.12
C HIS A 195 -23.87 -22.63 -4.93
N HIS A 196 -24.05 -21.30 -4.98
CA HIS A 196 -25.08 -20.63 -5.76
C HIS A 196 -24.47 -19.98 -6.99
N PRO A 197 -24.55 -20.65 -8.17
CA PRO A 197 -23.97 -20.09 -9.38
C PRO A 197 -24.67 -18.79 -9.77
N GLY A 198 -23.90 -17.80 -10.15
CA GLY A 198 -24.45 -16.51 -10.53
C GLY A 198 -23.39 -15.46 -10.82
N SER A 199 -23.86 -14.25 -10.95
CA SER A 199 -22.97 -13.10 -11.02
C SER A 199 -23.55 -11.92 -10.24
N GLN A 200 -22.68 -11.15 -9.65
CA GLN A 200 -23.02 -9.91 -8.94
C GLN A 200 -21.94 -8.85 -9.21
N ARG A 201 -22.14 -7.66 -8.68
CA ARG A 201 -21.14 -6.59 -8.71
C ARG A 201 -20.70 -6.27 -7.29
N ILE A 202 -19.42 -6.03 -7.12
CA ILE A 202 -18.89 -5.41 -5.93
C ILE A 202 -18.38 -4.03 -6.32
N ALA A 203 -18.82 -2.99 -5.61
CA ALA A 203 -18.30 -1.64 -5.68
C ALA A 203 -18.08 -1.14 -4.26
N VAL A 204 -16.99 -0.42 -4.04
CA VAL A 204 -16.67 0.22 -2.76
C VAL A 204 -16.53 1.72 -3.05
N ASP A 205 -17.32 2.57 -2.37
CA ASP A 205 -17.21 4.04 -2.35
C ASP A 205 -17.10 4.74 -3.72
N ASN A 206 -18.04 4.58 -4.62
CA ASN A 206 -18.00 5.19 -5.97
C ASN A 206 -16.80 4.78 -6.84
N SER A 207 -16.06 3.75 -6.44
CA SER A 207 -14.98 3.18 -7.23
C SER A 207 -15.52 2.40 -8.45
N MET A 208 -14.61 1.97 -9.33
CA MET A 208 -14.95 1.04 -10.40
C MET A 208 -15.54 -0.25 -9.83
N ASP A 209 -16.49 -0.86 -10.51
CA ASP A 209 -17.10 -2.09 -10.05
C ASP A 209 -16.40 -3.33 -10.64
N THR A 210 -16.13 -4.31 -9.77
CA THR A 210 -15.63 -5.63 -10.17
C THR A 210 -16.79 -6.57 -10.46
N TRP A 211 -16.74 -7.25 -11.60
CA TRP A 211 -17.71 -8.30 -11.91
C TRP A 211 -17.35 -9.59 -11.18
N VAL A 212 -18.27 -10.12 -10.40
CA VAL A 212 -18.07 -11.33 -9.61
C VAL A 212 -18.78 -12.50 -10.28
N SER A 213 -18.02 -13.57 -10.51
CA SER A 213 -18.55 -14.86 -10.96
C SER A 213 -18.52 -15.83 -9.81
N THR A 214 -19.68 -16.19 -9.27
CA THR A 214 -19.80 -17.23 -8.25
C THR A 214 -20.01 -18.58 -8.91
N ALA A 215 -19.06 -19.49 -8.74
CA ALA A 215 -19.17 -20.85 -9.26
C ALA A 215 -20.16 -21.68 -8.45
N GLY A 216 -20.82 -22.62 -9.13
CA GLY A 216 -21.60 -23.65 -8.46
C GLY A 216 -20.74 -24.86 -8.07
N GLU A 217 -21.41 -25.84 -7.52
CA GLU A 217 -20.80 -27.11 -7.09
C GLU A 217 -20.86 -28.16 -8.22
N MET A 218 -19.81 -28.96 -8.36
CA MET A 218 -19.80 -30.11 -9.25
C MET A 218 -19.76 -31.38 -8.40
N HIS A 219 -20.93 -31.91 -8.03
CA HIS A 219 -21.08 -33.07 -7.14
C HIS A 219 -21.90 -34.15 -7.79
N PHE A 220 -21.26 -35.16 -8.33
CA PHE A 220 -21.92 -36.20 -9.16
C PHE A 220 -22.85 -37.16 -8.40
N ASP A 221 -22.79 -37.22 -7.07
CA ASP A 221 -23.43 -38.29 -6.28
C ASP A 221 -24.59 -37.85 -5.36
N SER A 222 -24.93 -36.56 -5.32
CA SER A 222 -26.01 -36.05 -4.45
C SER A 222 -27.30 -35.79 -5.23
N ILE A 223 -28.44 -36.36 -4.76
CA ILE A 223 -29.75 -36.16 -5.38
C ILE A 223 -30.27 -34.71 -5.15
N ASP A 224 -29.83 -34.07 -4.09
CA ASP A 224 -30.35 -32.77 -3.65
C ASP A 224 -29.54 -31.58 -4.16
N LYS A 225 -28.39 -31.80 -4.78
CA LYS A 225 -27.50 -30.77 -5.27
C LYS A 225 -27.50 -30.63 -6.80
N ILE A 226 -27.37 -29.44 -7.30
CA ILE A 226 -27.38 -29.11 -8.72
C ILE A 226 -25.95 -28.84 -9.19
N ASP A 227 -25.44 -29.73 -10.05
CA ASP A 227 -24.12 -29.54 -10.64
C ASP A 227 -24.11 -28.34 -11.58
N SER A 228 -23.19 -27.42 -11.38
CA SER A 228 -23.10 -26.22 -12.20
C SER A 228 -21.67 -25.69 -12.31
N PHE A 229 -21.39 -24.99 -13.40
CA PHE A 229 -20.14 -24.26 -13.61
C PHE A 229 -20.39 -23.00 -14.45
N ASN A 230 -19.48 -22.06 -14.39
CA ASN A 230 -19.57 -20.83 -15.15
C ASN A 230 -18.56 -20.81 -16.31
N THR A 231 -18.92 -20.11 -17.36
CA THR A 231 -18.00 -19.74 -18.44
C THR A 231 -18.02 -18.22 -18.58
N ILE A 232 -16.85 -17.62 -18.68
CA ILE A 232 -16.66 -16.20 -18.92
C ILE A 232 -16.03 -16.07 -20.30
N LEU A 233 -16.75 -15.45 -21.23
CA LEU A 233 -16.24 -15.10 -22.54
C LEU A 233 -15.74 -13.65 -22.49
N ILE A 234 -14.46 -13.46 -22.80
CA ILE A 234 -13.84 -12.14 -22.87
C ILE A 234 -13.54 -11.85 -24.33
N ASP A 235 -14.15 -10.81 -24.84
CA ASP A 235 -13.84 -10.27 -26.16
C ASP A 235 -12.85 -9.10 -26.00
N THR A 236 -11.63 -9.33 -26.45
CA THR A 236 -10.53 -8.38 -26.29
C THR A 236 -10.53 -7.28 -27.34
N GLU A 237 -11.26 -7.45 -28.48
CA GLU A 237 -11.35 -6.44 -29.54
C GLU A 237 -12.32 -5.33 -29.13
N VAL A 238 -13.51 -5.72 -28.62
CA VAL A 238 -14.54 -4.75 -28.18
C VAL A 238 -14.54 -4.52 -26.68
N ASN A 239 -13.64 -5.17 -25.95
CA ASN A 239 -13.45 -5.04 -24.51
C ASN A 239 -14.73 -5.31 -23.69
N THR A 240 -15.36 -6.45 -23.95
CA THR A 240 -16.58 -6.86 -23.26
C THR A 240 -16.46 -8.27 -22.67
N LEU A 241 -17.29 -8.55 -21.68
CA LEU A 241 -17.45 -9.92 -21.15
C LEU A 241 -18.89 -10.41 -21.30
N THR A 242 -19.04 -11.71 -21.46
CA THR A 242 -20.32 -12.42 -21.37
C THR A 242 -20.16 -13.56 -20.37
N GLY A 243 -20.95 -13.54 -19.31
CA GLY A 243 -21.01 -14.60 -18.30
C GLY A 243 -22.12 -15.60 -18.62
N ILE A 244 -21.81 -16.89 -18.57
CA ILE A 244 -22.77 -17.97 -18.84
C ILE A 244 -22.70 -18.97 -17.69
N VAL A 245 -23.83 -19.27 -17.08
CA VAL A 245 -23.99 -20.31 -16.06
C VAL A 245 -24.51 -21.58 -16.73
N PHE A 246 -23.81 -22.69 -16.54
CA PHE A 246 -24.23 -24.02 -16.99
C PHE A 246 -24.74 -24.81 -15.79
N THR A 247 -25.93 -25.35 -15.90
CA THR A 247 -26.62 -26.12 -14.85
C THR A 247 -27.01 -27.49 -15.38
N TRP A 248 -26.69 -28.55 -14.65
CA TRP A 248 -27.01 -29.93 -15.06
C TRP A 248 -28.49 -30.22 -14.92
N ASN A 249 -29.14 -30.51 -16.06
CA ASN A 249 -30.50 -31.05 -16.08
C ASN A 249 -30.46 -32.58 -15.99
N ARG A 250 -30.83 -33.11 -14.83
CA ARG A 250 -30.80 -34.54 -14.55
C ARG A 250 -31.79 -35.36 -15.41
N THR A 251 -32.93 -34.76 -15.73
CA THR A 251 -33.98 -35.43 -16.52
C THR A 251 -33.52 -35.61 -17.96
N GLU A 252 -32.96 -34.58 -18.53
CA GLU A 252 -32.52 -34.57 -19.93
C GLU A 252 -31.07 -35.05 -20.09
N LYS A 253 -30.32 -35.18 -18.99
CA LYS A 253 -28.89 -35.55 -18.96
C LYS A 253 -28.00 -34.65 -19.82
N ILE A 254 -28.28 -33.37 -19.79
CA ILE A 254 -27.53 -32.31 -20.48
C ILE A 254 -27.28 -31.14 -19.56
N TYR A 255 -26.30 -30.31 -19.87
CA TYR A 255 -26.18 -28.99 -19.28
C TYR A 255 -27.07 -28.00 -20.02
N THR A 256 -27.97 -27.35 -19.30
CA THR A 256 -28.69 -26.17 -19.77
C THR A 256 -27.86 -24.93 -19.40
N HIS A 257 -28.05 -23.83 -20.10
CA HIS A 257 -27.31 -22.61 -19.84
C HIS A 257 -28.21 -21.39 -19.79
N ALA A 258 -27.78 -20.39 -19.02
CA ALA A 258 -28.37 -19.07 -18.96
C ALA A 258 -27.25 -18.01 -18.92
N GLU A 259 -27.46 -16.90 -19.63
CA GLU A 259 -26.54 -15.78 -19.58
C GLU A 259 -26.74 -15.02 -18.27
N SER A 260 -25.67 -14.80 -17.50
CA SER A 260 -25.66 -14.02 -16.27
C SER A 260 -25.18 -12.58 -16.51
N ALA A 261 -24.49 -12.34 -17.62
CA ALA A 261 -24.10 -11.03 -18.13
C ALA A 261 -23.94 -11.14 -19.65
N THR A 262 -24.41 -10.15 -20.43
CA THR A 262 -24.35 -10.16 -21.90
C THR A 262 -23.62 -8.92 -22.39
N ASN A 263 -22.51 -9.10 -23.14
CA ASN A 263 -21.72 -8.04 -23.78
C ASN A 263 -21.45 -6.84 -22.84
N ARG A 264 -21.17 -7.15 -21.60
CA ARG A 264 -20.91 -6.12 -20.60
C ARG A 264 -19.54 -5.49 -20.87
N PRO A 265 -19.42 -4.15 -20.94
CA PRO A 265 -18.12 -3.49 -21.02
C PRO A 265 -17.24 -3.89 -19.83
N LEU A 266 -16.01 -4.30 -20.11
CA LEU A 266 -14.96 -4.42 -19.11
C LEU A 266 -14.45 -3.01 -18.84
N GLN A 267 -14.68 -2.53 -17.63
CA GLN A 267 -14.05 -1.30 -17.17
C GLN A 267 -12.57 -1.63 -16.96
N LYS A 268 -11.71 -1.06 -17.81
CA LYS A 268 -10.28 -1.26 -17.63
C LYS A 268 -9.84 -0.52 -16.37
N HIS A 269 -9.47 -1.25 -15.37
CA HIS A 269 -8.64 -0.71 -14.29
C HIS A 269 -7.28 -0.40 -14.92
N SER A 270 -7.02 0.85 -15.26
CA SER A 270 -5.67 1.25 -15.60
C SER A 270 -4.84 1.11 -14.33
N PRO A 271 -3.80 0.26 -14.31
CA PRO A 271 -2.99 0.15 -13.11
C PRO A 271 -2.40 1.51 -12.78
N MET A 272 -2.41 1.88 -11.50
CA MET A 272 -1.71 3.08 -11.07
C MET A 272 -0.25 2.96 -11.50
N PRO A 273 0.32 3.99 -12.13
CA PRO A 273 1.76 4.00 -12.38
C PRO A 273 2.52 3.72 -11.09
N GLN A 274 3.51 2.83 -11.15
CA GLN A 274 4.35 2.54 -9.99
C GLN A 274 5.69 3.27 -10.14
N PRO A 275 6.17 3.94 -9.08
CA PRO A 275 7.47 4.60 -9.11
C PRO A 275 8.60 3.59 -9.34
N LEU A 276 9.72 4.07 -9.89
CA LEU A 276 10.94 3.30 -10.03
C LEU A 276 11.46 2.85 -8.64
N ASP A 277 11.94 1.60 -8.54
CA ASP A 277 12.54 1.08 -7.31
C ASP A 277 13.66 1.97 -6.80
N GLY A 278 14.56 2.43 -7.67
CA GLY A 278 15.63 3.34 -7.30
C GLY A 278 15.15 4.70 -6.79
N PHE A 279 13.99 5.19 -7.24
CA PHE A 279 13.39 6.39 -6.67
C PHE A 279 12.79 6.09 -5.29
N MET A 280 12.10 4.95 -5.12
CA MET A 280 11.56 4.53 -3.84
C MET A 280 12.67 4.35 -2.78
N GLU A 281 13.84 3.84 -3.16
CA GLU A 281 15.00 3.79 -2.27
C GLU A 281 15.40 5.19 -1.77
N THR A 282 15.32 6.23 -2.61
CA THR A 282 15.60 7.61 -2.18
C THR A 282 14.51 8.18 -1.26
N ILE A 283 13.26 7.75 -1.44
CA ILE A 283 12.16 8.11 -0.54
C ILE A 283 12.36 7.47 0.82
N TYR A 284 12.71 6.17 0.87
CA TYR A 284 12.85 5.42 2.12
C TYR A 284 14.16 5.71 2.86
N ALA A 285 15.17 6.22 2.16
CA ALA A 285 16.50 6.42 2.73
C ALA A 285 16.47 7.21 4.04
N ASP A 286 17.06 6.61 5.08
CA ASP A 286 17.28 7.26 6.36
C ASP A 286 18.51 8.17 6.32
N THR A 287 18.34 9.43 6.72
CA THR A 287 19.42 10.42 6.78
C THR A 287 20.21 10.38 8.09
N TYR A 288 19.76 9.59 9.08
CA TYR A 288 20.33 9.56 10.43
C TYR A 288 21.11 8.28 10.74
N ASN A 289 21.16 7.32 9.79
CA ASN A 289 21.84 6.03 9.95
C ASN A 289 21.34 5.19 11.15
N VAL A 290 20.07 5.29 11.47
CA VAL A 290 19.39 4.48 12.49
C VAL A 290 19.00 3.13 11.92
N SER A 291 18.34 3.14 10.75
CA SER A 291 17.91 1.99 9.95
C SER A 291 18.18 2.26 8.47
N PRO A 292 18.21 1.26 7.59
CA PRO A 292 18.19 1.49 6.14
C PRO A 292 16.93 2.24 5.65
N ASP A 293 15.82 2.09 6.35
CA ASP A 293 14.53 2.68 6.05
C ASP A 293 14.03 3.53 7.23
N PHE A 294 13.77 4.82 7.01
CA PHE A 294 13.31 5.71 8.07
C PHE A 294 11.94 5.30 8.65
N ARG A 295 11.12 4.56 7.91
CA ARG A 295 9.80 4.10 8.35
C ARG A 295 9.87 3.14 9.54
N ASP A 296 10.98 2.45 9.72
CA ASP A 296 11.19 1.53 10.85
C ASP A 296 11.11 2.22 12.22
N TYR A 297 11.34 3.54 12.25
CA TYR A 297 11.25 4.33 13.48
C TYR A 297 10.42 5.62 13.31
N PHE A 298 9.70 5.76 12.19
CA PHE A 298 8.88 6.93 11.96
C PHE A 298 7.73 7.03 12.97
N VAL A 299 7.55 8.22 13.51
CA VAL A 299 6.41 8.58 14.37
C VAL A 299 5.65 9.72 13.74
N PHE A 300 4.36 9.51 13.46
CA PHE A 300 3.52 10.54 12.86
C PHE A 300 3.40 11.76 13.80
N PRO A 301 3.73 12.97 13.33
CA PRO A 301 3.67 14.17 14.15
C PRO A 301 2.24 14.57 14.47
N LYS A 302 2.01 15.24 15.59
CA LYS A 302 0.75 15.93 15.83
C LYS A 302 0.69 17.20 14.98
N LEU A 303 -0.40 17.35 14.22
CA LEU A 303 -0.66 18.54 13.43
C LEU A 303 -1.84 19.30 14.03
N SER A 304 -1.71 20.61 14.18
CA SER A 304 -2.84 21.48 14.55
C SER A 304 -3.34 22.21 13.31
N ALA A 305 -4.65 22.22 13.11
CA ALA A 305 -5.27 23.09 12.14
C ALA A 305 -5.39 24.50 12.72
N ASP A 306 -4.83 25.51 12.04
CA ASP A 306 -5.10 26.91 12.33
C ASP A 306 -6.34 27.29 11.51
N TYR A 307 -7.55 27.05 12.04
CA TYR A 307 -8.79 27.53 11.44
C TYR A 307 -9.12 28.95 11.89
N GLN A 308 -9.63 29.74 10.95
CA GLN A 308 -10.12 31.10 11.19
C GLN A 308 -11.27 31.11 12.22
N GLU A 309 -11.13 32.01 13.17
CA GLU A 309 -12.08 32.81 13.98
C GLU A 309 -13.29 32.16 14.69
N ASP A 310 -13.66 30.93 14.52
CA ASP A 310 -14.69 30.30 15.38
C ASP A 310 -14.05 29.26 16.31
N ALA A 311 -13.81 29.69 17.54
CA ALA A 311 -12.86 29.13 18.51
C ALA A 311 -13.22 27.79 19.17
N ASP A 312 -14.21 27.02 18.70
CA ASP A 312 -14.71 25.85 19.44
C ASP A 312 -14.42 24.46 18.85
N SER A 313 -13.66 24.37 17.75
CA SER A 313 -13.30 23.04 17.20
C SER A 313 -11.85 22.98 16.66
N TYR A 314 -10.87 22.93 17.55
CA TYR A 314 -9.51 22.54 17.19
C TYR A 314 -9.48 21.05 16.82
N GLN A 315 -9.51 20.72 15.54
CA GLN A 315 -9.29 19.37 15.10
C GLN A 315 -7.78 19.09 15.09
N GLU A 316 -7.32 18.26 16.01
CA GLU A 316 -5.93 17.81 16.07
C GLU A 316 -5.79 16.55 15.22
N ILE A 317 -4.90 16.56 14.22
CA ILE A 317 -4.56 15.42 13.38
C ILE A 317 -3.41 14.67 14.05
N LYS A 318 -3.62 13.42 14.43
CA LYS A 318 -2.69 12.61 15.22
C LYS A 318 -2.10 11.43 14.44
N THR A 319 -2.77 11.01 13.38
CA THR A 319 -2.44 9.86 12.56
C THR A 319 -2.55 10.19 11.07
N ALA A 320 -2.02 9.32 10.23
CA ALA A 320 -2.20 9.43 8.78
C ALA A 320 -3.67 9.29 8.38
N ASP A 321 -4.43 8.41 9.07
CA ASP A 321 -5.84 8.19 8.80
C ASP A 321 -6.69 9.44 9.05
N ASP A 322 -6.27 10.31 9.99
CA ASP A 322 -6.92 11.61 10.20
C ASP A 322 -6.60 12.61 9.07
N LEU A 323 -5.44 12.46 8.40
CA LEU A 323 -4.99 13.36 7.33
C LEU A 323 -5.53 12.97 5.96
N PHE A 324 -5.63 11.67 5.66
CA PHE A 324 -6.04 11.18 4.34
C PHE A 324 -7.41 11.70 3.88
N PRO A 325 -8.45 11.84 4.74
CA PRO A 325 -9.73 12.42 4.33
C PRO A 325 -9.64 13.87 3.83
N LEU A 326 -8.57 14.60 4.17
CA LEU A 326 -8.33 15.97 3.69
C LEU A 326 -7.68 16.00 2.29
N LEU A 327 -7.08 14.89 1.83
CA LEU A 327 -6.44 14.76 0.52
C LEU A 327 -7.49 14.56 -0.60
N THR A 328 -8.48 15.44 -0.64
CA THR A 328 -9.59 15.38 -1.60
C THR A 328 -9.31 16.22 -2.84
N GLU A 329 -10.16 16.07 -3.85
CA GLU A 329 -10.09 16.90 -5.06
C GLU A 329 -10.31 18.38 -4.72
N LYS A 330 -9.43 19.23 -5.28
CA LYS A 330 -9.33 20.69 -5.02
C LYS A 330 -8.87 21.06 -3.62
N ALA A 331 -8.27 20.12 -2.87
CA ALA A 331 -7.65 20.48 -1.59
C ALA A 331 -6.23 21.00 -1.79
N GLN A 332 -5.91 22.08 -1.07
CA GLN A 332 -4.58 22.63 -0.94
C GLN A 332 -4.18 22.52 0.53
N ILE A 333 -3.14 21.76 0.84
CA ILE A 333 -2.71 21.55 2.22
C ILE A 333 -1.37 22.22 2.44
N LEU A 334 -1.32 23.13 3.39
CA LEU A 334 -0.11 23.84 3.77
C LEU A 334 0.40 23.32 5.10
N ILE A 335 1.51 22.59 5.10
CA ILE A 335 2.15 22.05 6.29
C ILE A 335 3.29 22.99 6.71
N SER A 336 3.07 23.73 7.79
CA SER A 336 4.06 24.64 8.36
C SER A 336 4.79 23.99 9.54
N GLY A 337 6.06 24.35 9.73
CA GLY A 337 6.84 23.85 10.86
C GLY A 337 8.24 24.45 10.93
N ALA A 338 8.84 24.41 12.12
CA ALA A 338 10.22 24.85 12.34
C ALA A 338 11.22 24.06 11.47
N THR A 339 12.42 24.56 11.31
CA THR A 339 13.52 23.77 10.72
C THR A 339 13.70 22.47 11.52
N SER A 340 13.96 21.38 10.83
CA SER A 340 14.12 20.03 11.44
C SER A 340 12.89 19.48 12.18
N SER A 341 11.69 20.06 11.96
CA SER A 341 10.43 19.57 12.56
C SER A 341 9.88 18.30 11.91
N GLY A 342 10.53 17.76 10.85
CA GLY A 342 10.11 16.53 10.17
C GLY A 342 9.19 16.74 8.96
N LYS A 343 9.07 17.95 8.39
CA LYS A 343 8.24 18.23 7.20
C LYS A 343 8.57 17.30 6.03
N THR A 344 9.82 17.27 5.62
CA THR A 344 10.31 16.40 4.52
C THR A 344 10.02 14.93 4.79
N THR A 345 10.27 14.47 6.02
CA THR A 345 10.03 13.08 6.42
C THR A 345 8.53 12.75 6.36
N LEU A 346 7.67 13.67 6.80
CA LEU A 346 6.22 13.51 6.70
C LEU A 346 5.76 13.42 5.24
N LEU A 347 6.27 14.29 4.34
CA LEU A 347 5.92 14.21 2.92
C LEU A 347 6.42 12.92 2.27
N LYS A 348 7.62 12.45 2.59
CA LYS A 348 8.13 11.16 2.13
C LYS A 348 7.27 9.99 2.64
N TYR A 349 6.85 10.04 3.89
CA TYR A 349 5.92 9.07 4.47
C TYR A 349 4.58 9.07 3.71
N LEU A 350 4.00 10.24 3.47
CA LEU A 350 2.77 10.37 2.68
C LEU A 350 2.95 9.83 1.27
N TYR A 351 4.07 10.12 0.61
CA TYR A 351 4.37 9.55 -0.72
C TYR A 351 4.29 8.03 -0.69
N ALA A 352 4.98 7.40 0.25
CA ALA A 352 5.01 5.95 0.40
C ALA A 352 3.62 5.35 0.69
N GLN A 353 2.81 6.02 1.53
CA GLN A 353 1.46 5.54 1.87
C GLN A 353 0.45 5.73 0.72
N LEU A 354 0.62 6.77 -0.09
CA LEU A 354 -0.27 7.08 -1.20
C LEU A 354 0.02 6.23 -2.45
N THR A 355 1.26 5.86 -2.68
CA THR A 355 1.70 5.09 -3.87
C THR A 355 0.85 3.86 -4.18
N PRO A 356 0.37 3.06 -3.21
CA PRO A 356 -0.47 1.89 -3.52
C PRO A 356 -1.82 2.22 -4.16
N SER A 357 -2.38 3.41 -3.90
CA SER A 357 -3.75 3.76 -4.32
C SER A 357 -3.86 5.01 -5.17
N LYS A 358 -2.79 5.81 -5.24
CA LYS A 358 -2.72 7.08 -5.95
C LYS A 358 -1.42 7.16 -6.77
N CYS A 359 -1.30 8.20 -7.58
CA CYS A 359 -0.06 8.53 -8.29
C CYS A 359 0.54 9.81 -7.71
N PRO A 360 1.26 9.74 -6.56
CA PRO A 360 1.88 10.90 -5.97
C PRO A 360 3.12 11.32 -6.75
N LEU A 361 3.37 12.62 -6.87
CA LEU A 361 4.66 13.16 -7.29
C LEU A 361 5.30 13.93 -6.13
N PHE A 362 6.59 13.76 -5.94
CA PHE A 362 7.37 14.46 -4.91
C PHE A 362 8.29 15.50 -5.55
N LEU A 363 8.08 16.77 -5.23
CA LEU A 363 8.83 17.90 -5.75
C LEU A 363 9.69 18.52 -4.64
N PRO A 364 10.98 18.14 -4.51
CA PRO A 364 11.90 18.82 -3.61
C PRO A 364 12.32 20.16 -4.22
N ILE A 365 12.24 21.23 -3.43
CA ILE A 365 12.68 22.58 -3.80
C ILE A 365 13.87 22.97 -2.94
N ASP A 366 14.90 23.46 -3.59
CA ASP A 366 16.06 24.10 -3.01
C ASP A 366 16.27 25.52 -3.60
N THR A 367 17.23 26.23 -3.11
CA THR A 367 17.53 27.61 -3.53
C THR A 367 17.98 27.72 -5.00
N HIS A 368 18.31 26.61 -5.66
CA HIS A 368 18.75 26.54 -7.06
C HIS A 368 17.67 25.99 -7.99
N THR A 369 16.55 25.54 -7.44
CA THR A 369 15.46 24.92 -8.20
C THR A 369 14.82 25.94 -9.14
N LYS A 370 14.82 25.62 -10.43
CA LYS A 370 14.17 26.41 -11.48
C LYS A 370 13.08 25.58 -12.14
N LEU A 371 11.85 25.99 -11.96
CA LEU A 371 10.67 25.35 -12.53
C LEU A 371 10.17 26.09 -13.75
N LYS A 372 9.83 25.36 -14.81
CA LYS A 372 9.12 25.91 -15.97
C LYS A 372 7.71 25.32 -15.98
N ALA A 373 6.69 26.14 -15.81
CA ALA A 373 5.30 25.72 -15.75
C ALA A 373 4.92 24.76 -16.90
N SER A 374 5.43 24.99 -18.11
CA SER A 374 5.07 24.19 -19.28
C SER A 374 5.54 22.73 -19.29
N ASN A 375 6.49 22.32 -18.44
CA ASN A 375 7.07 20.99 -18.53
C ASN A 375 7.54 20.36 -17.20
N PHE A 376 7.40 21.05 -16.06
CA PHE A 376 7.93 20.51 -14.81
C PHE A 376 7.20 19.23 -14.39
N VAL A 377 5.88 19.15 -14.59
CA VAL A 377 5.08 17.97 -14.23
C VAL A 377 5.54 16.74 -15.02
N LYS A 378 5.70 16.90 -16.35
CA LYS A 378 6.21 15.81 -17.20
C LYS A 378 7.59 15.34 -16.76
N ARG A 379 8.50 16.26 -16.56
CA ARG A 379 9.87 15.94 -16.12
C ARG A 379 9.86 15.23 -14.77
N LEU A 380 9.11 15.76 -13.80
CA LEU A 380 9.01 15.19 -12.48
C LEU A 380 8.44 13.76 -12.51
N PHE A 381 7.44 13.51 -13.37
CA PHE A 381 6.88 12.18 -13.57
C PHE A 381 7.93 11.22 -14.15
N LEU A 382 8.62 11.61 -15.23
CA LEU A 382 9.63 10.76 -15.88
C LEU A 382 10.78 10.42 -14.93
N ASP A 383 11.22 11.38 -14.10
CA ASP A 383 12.28 11.18 -13.12
C ASP A 383 11.88 10.16 -12.03
N GLN A 384 10.59 10.05 -11.69
CA GLN A 384 10.10 9.19 -10.62
C GLN A 384 9.50 7.86 -11.09
N TYR A 385 8.89 7.84 -12.27
CA TYR A 385 8.16 6.68 -12.79
C TYR A 385 8.81 6.05 -14.03
N GLY A 386 9.84 6.67 -14.60
CA GLY A 386 10.56 6.19 -15.75
C GLY A 386 10.20 6.89 -17.06
N ASP A 387 11.14 6.84 -18.01
CA ASP A 387 11.00 7.48 -19.33
C ASP A 387 10.24 6.55 -20.30
N ASP A 388 8.97 6.27 -19.97
CA ASP A 388 8.04 5.52 -20.80
C ASP A 388 6.88 6.44 -21.25
N PRO A 389 6.77 6.75 -22.56
CA PRO A 389 5.70 7.58 -23.09
C PRO A 389 4.30 7.02 -22.79
N ILE A 390 4.12 5.69 -22.83
CA ILE A 390 2.83 5.04 -22.55
C ILE A 390 2.44 5.26 -21.09
N LEU A 391 3.41 5.15 -20.18
CA LEU A 391 3.17 5.35 -18.76
C LEU A 391 2.80 6.81 -18.45
N TYR A 392 3.44 7.77 -19.13
CA TYR A 392 3.07 9.18 -19.01
C TYR A 392 1.68 9.49 -19.61
N GLU A 393 1.31 8.88 -20.73
CA GLU A 393 -0.05 8.99 -21.28
C GLU A 393 -1.09 8.44 -20.29
N ARG A 394 -0.81 7.32 -19.63
CA ARG A 394 -1.66 6.78 -18.55
C ARG A 394 -1.79 7.77 -17.40
N PHE A 395 -0.68 8.35 -16.92
CA PHE A 395 -0.73 9.39 -15.90
C PHE A 395 -1.61 10.57 -16.30
N GLN A 396 -1.55 11.00 -17.56
CA GLN A 396 -2.41 12.10 -18.04
C GLN A 396 -3.89 11.73 -18.02
N GLN A 397 -4.23 10.46 -18.28
CA GLN A 397 -5.59 9.93 -18.31
C GLN A 397 -6.18 9.65 -16.92
N LEU A 398 -5.37 9.56 -15.87
CA LEU A 398 -5.86 9.39 -14.50
C LEU A 398 -6.76 10.57 -14.11
N ASP A 399 -7.76 10.29 -13.28
CA ASP A 399 -8.55 11.33 -12.65
C ASP A 399 -7.66 12.22 -11.77
N LYS A 400 -8.03 13.49 -11.67
CA LYS A 400 -7.25 14.42 -10.81
C LYS A 400 -7.21 13.97 -9.36
N SER A 401 -8.30 13.39 -8.86
CA SER A 401 -8.39 12.82 -7.52
C SER A 401 -7.33 11.75 -7.22
N ASP A 402 -6.79 11.10 -8.26
CA ASP A 402 -5.75 10.08 -8.14
C ASP A 402 -4.33 10.64 -8.24
N LYS A 403 -4.19 11.92 -8.54
CA LYS A 403 -2.91 12.61 -8.70
C LYS A 403 -2.69 13.59 -7.57
N ILE A 404 -1.64 13.37 -6.79
CA ILE A 404 -1.28 14.22 -5.64
C ILE A 404 0.13 14.75 -5.82
N LEU A 405 0.33 16.04 -5.61
CA LEU A 405 1.65 16.66 -5.65
C LEU A 405 2.10 17.01 -4.22
N LEU A 406 3.26 16.50 -3.83
CA LEU A 406 3.90 16.79 -2.56
C LEU A 406 5.09 17.71 -2.80
N VAL A 407 4.99 18.96 -2.40
CA VAL A 407 5.99 20.01 -2.63
C VAL A 407 6.75 20.26 -1.34
N ASP A 408 8.04 19.94 -1.32
CA ASP A 408 8.89 20.12 -0.15
C ASP A 408 9.76 21.37 -0.27
N GLY A 409 9.64 22.29 0.70
CA GLY A 409 10.44 23.51 0.76
C GLY A 409 9.95 24.61 -0.17
N TRP A 410 8.64 24.80 -0.32
CA TRP A 410 8.08 25.85 -1.19
C TRP A 410 8.60 27.25 -0.86
N ASP A 411 8.92 27.53 0.40
CA ASP A 411 9.53 28.78 0.88
C ASP A 411 10.96 29.04 0.37
N LEU A 412 11.61 28.03 -0.20
CA LEU A 412 12.95 28.16 -0.81
C LEU A 412 12.89 28.54 -2.30
N LEU A 413 11.68 28.55 -2.89
CA LEU A 413 11.52 28.86 -4.31
C LEU A 413 11.85 30.33 -4.58
N ASP A 414 12.68 30.60 -5.60
CA ASP A 414 13.01 31.95 -6.02
C ASP A 414 11.75 32.74 -6.43
N THR A 415 11.46 33.80 -5.72
CA THR A 415 10.27 34.65 -5.92
C THR A 415 10.25 35.37 -7.29
N ARG A 416 11.36 35.34 -8.05
CA ARG A 416 11.41 35.86 -9.42
C ARG A 416 10.80 34.91 -10.44
N GLN A 417 10.50 33.68 -10.07
CA GLN A 417 9.79 32.75 -10.94
C GLN A 417 8.31 33.14 -11.06
N ASN A 418 7.68 32.71 -12.15
CA ASN A 418 6.25 32.97 -12.37
C ASN A 418 5.38 32.05 -11.51
N ILE A 419 5.23 32.40 -10.23
CA ILE A 419 4.48 31.63 -9.22
C ILE A 419 3.03 31.36 -9.66
N PRO A 420 2.26 32.36 -10.16
CA PRO A 420 0.89 32.11 -10.60
C PRO A 420 0.80 31.01 -11.68
N ALA A 421 1.68 31.05 -12.68
CA ALA A 421 1.67 30.03 -13.73
C ALA A 421 2.08 28.63 -13.22
N LEU A 422 2.92 28.54 -12.20
CA LEU A 422 3.28 27.26 -11.57
C LEU A 422 2.07 26.68 -10.80
N ILE A 423 1.38 27.51 -10.04
CA ILE A 423 0.17 27.12 -9.29
C ILE A 423 -0.92 26.67 -10.27
N GLU A 424 -1.20 27.44 -11.33
CA GLU A 424 -2.16 27.06 -12.37
C GLU A 424 -1.85 25.70 -13.00
N GLU A 425 -0.58 25.43 -13.27
CA GLU A 425 -0.14 24.12 -13.82
C GLU A 425 -0.32 22.99 -12.80
N MET A 426 -0.06 23.24 -11.50
CA MET A 426 -0.32 22.28 -10.42
C MET A 426 -1.83 21.97 -10.33
N GLU A 427 -2.68 22.96 -10.28
CA GLU A 427 -4.14 22.81 -10.22
C GLU A 427 -4.73 22.13 -11.48
N ARG A 428 -4.10 22.35 -12.64
CA ARG A 428 -4.52 21.69 -13.88
C ARG A 428 -4.30 20.19 -13.83
N ASN A 429 -3.20 19.74 -13.25
CA ASN A 429 -2.76 18.34 -13.28
C ASN A 429 -3.13 17.52 -12.04
N PHE A 430 -3.26 18.12 -10.87
CA PHE A 430 -3.42 17.42 -9.59
C PHE A 430 -4.78 17.74 -8.94
N GLY A 431 -5.33 16.75 -8.25
CA GLY A 431 -6.52 16.94 -7.42
C GLY A 431 -6.19 17.57 -6.07
N CYS A 432 -5.03 17.22 -5.51
CA CYS A 432 -4.56 17.76 -4.25
C CYS A 432 -3.08 18.16 -4.36
N VAL A 433 -2.72 19.28 -3.72
CA VAL A 433 -1.33 19.71 -3.59
C VAL A 433 -1.01 19.96 -2.11
N VAL A 434 0.06 19.32 -1.64
CA VAL A 434 0.54 19.47 -0.26
C VAL A 434 1.85 20.24 -0.28
N PHE A 435 1.89 21.40 0.35
CA PHE A 435 3.08 22.24 0.45
C PHE A 435 3.71 22.13 1.83
N SER A 436 5.03 21.98 1.91
CA SER A 436 5.77 22.24 3.14
C SER A 436 6.41 23.61 3.13
N VAL A 437 6.30 24.33 4.25
CA VAL A 437 6.84 25.70 4.41
C VAL A 437 7.48 25.91 5.78
N GLY A 438 8.43 26.84 5.87
CA GLY A 438 9.00 27.30 7.14
C GLY A 438 8.05 28.24 7.92
N VAL A 439 8.14 28.24 9.24
CA VAL A 439 7.25 29.05 10.12
C VAL A 439 7.45 30.56 9.96
N LYS A 440 8.62 31.00 9.48
CA LYS A 440 8.99 32.43 9.47
C LYS A 440 8.36 33.26 8.35
N GLU A 441 7.70 32.60 7.39
CA GLU A 441 7.25 33.28 6.17
C GLU A 441 5.71 33.36 6.05
N ARG A 442 5.09 34.03 7.02
CA ARG A 442 3.65 34.30 6.98
C ARG A 442 3.21 35.03 5.69
N SER A 443 4.07 35.95 5.18
CA SER A 443 3.84 36.65 3.92
C SER A 443 3.79 35.72 2.69
N LEU A 444 4.48 34.56 2.73
CA LEU A 444 4.46 33.58 1.65
C LEU A 444 3.18 32.73 1.70
N VAL A 445 2.75 32.38 2.90
CA VAL A 445 1.46 31.71 3.16
C VAL A 445 0.32 32.57 2.62
N ASP A 446 0.34 33.89 2.95
CA ASP A 446 -0.67 34.83 2.47
C ASP A 446 -0.65 34.97 0.94
N ARG A 447 0.53 34.99 0.31
CA ARG A 447 0.65 34.99 -1.17
C ARG A 447 0.16 33.68 -1.81
N ILE A 448 0.41 32.53 -1.21
CA ILE A 448 -0.15 31.26 -1.68
C ILE A 448 -1.68 31.33 -1.60
N LYS A 449 -2.22 31.81 -0.48
CA LYS A 449 -3.67 32.01 -0.31
C LYS A 449 -4.24 32.97 -1.34
N GLU A 450 -3.64 34.14 -1.55
CA GLU A 450 -4.07 35.12 -2.54
C GLU A 450 -4.12 34.54 -3.98
N ASN A 451 -3.19 33.64 -4.33
CA ASN A 451 -3.17 32.99 -5.63
C ASN A 451 -4.13 31.80 -5.74
N LEU A 452 -4.54 31.22 -4.61
CA LEU A 452 -5.45 30.07 -4.51
C LEU A 452 -6.90 30.48 -4.19
N GLU A 453 -7.14 31.76 -3.79
CA GLU A 453 -8.47 32.27 -3.47
C GLU A 453 -9.41 32.17 -4.66
N GLY A 454 -10.35 31.24 -4.58
CA GLY A 454 -11.45 31.03 -5.52
C GLY A 454 -11.67 29.61 -5.99
N ASN A 455 -10.73 28.69 -5.86
CA ASN A 455 -10.79 27.39 -6.53
C ASN A 455 -10.75 26.13 -5.64
N GLY A 456 -10.65 26.22 -4.32
CA GLY A 456 -10.55 25.03 -3.48
C GLY A 456 -10.56 25.27 -1.97
N HIS A 457 -10.47 24.16 -1.20
CA HIS A 457 -10.33 24.20 0.26
C HIS A 457 -8.85 24.29 0.65
N ILE A 458 -8.48 25.32 1.38
CA ILE A 458 -7.12 25.51 1.91
C ILE A 458 -7.10 25.08 3.37
N TYR A 459 -6.25 24.08 3.68
CA TYR A 459 -6.03 23.59 5.05
C TYR A 459 -4.64 24.02 5.50
N GLU A 460 -4.57 24.80 6.58
CA GLU A 460 -3.31 25.13 7.23
C GLU A 460 -3.07 24.21 8.41
N LEU A 461 -2.00 23.43 8.33
CA LEU A 461 -1.61 22.47 9.34
C LEU A 461 -0.23 22.84 9.88
N ARG A 462 -0.09 22.89 11.19
CA ARG A 462 1.18 23.18 11.85
C ARG A 462 1.72 21.97 12.59
N ILE A 463 2.94 21.56 12.28
CA ILE A 463 3.64 20.51 13.01
C ILE A 463 3.96 21.00 14.43
N LYS A 464 3.50 20.25 15.43
CA LYS A 464 3.80 20.52 16.83
C LYS A 464 5.14 19.89 17.22
N PRO A 465 5.89 20.51 18.15
CA PRO A 465 7.07 19.89 18.76
C PRO A 465 6.71 18.51 19.38
N PHE A 466 7.68 17.61 19.40
CA PHE A 466 7.50 16.30 20.01
C PHE A 466 7.58 16.38 21.54
N PHE A 467 6.45 16.68 22.17
CA PHE A 467 6.32 16.63 23.62
C PHE A 467 6.40 15.18 24.11
N LEU A 468 6.34 14.99 25.41
CA LEU A 468 6.66 13.74 26.11
C LEU A 468 6.11 12.47 25.44
N GLU A 469 4.85 12.47 25.01
CA GLU A 469 4.20 11.30 24.39
C GLU A 469 4.89 10.91 23.08
N LYS A 470 4.95 11.81 22.09
CA LYS A 470 5.56 11.55 20.78
C LYS A 470 7.08 11.38 20.87
N ARG A 471 7.71 12.07 21.80
CA ARG A 471 9.14 11.90 22.09
C ARG A 471 9.44 10.51 22.64
N ASN A 472 8.67 10.03 23.62
CA ASN A 472 8.82 8.69 24.16
C ASN A 472 8.63 7.61 23.08
N GLU A 473 7.63 7.79 22.22
CA GLU A 473 7.38 6.91 21.10
C GLU A 473 8.59 6.87 20.17
N LEU A 474 9.11 8.03 19.74
CA LEU A 474 10.26 8.12 18.83
C LEU A 474 11.54 7.54 19.46
N VAL A 475 11.84 7.87 20.70
CA VAL A 475 13.02 7.33 21.41
C VAL A 475 12.94 5.80 21.48
N ARG A 476 11.78 5.23 21.81
CA ARG A 476 11.59 3.77 21.83
C ARG A 476 11.82 3.13 20.48
N GLN A 477 11.27 3.71 19.41
CA GLN A 477 11.43 3.22 18.05
C GLN A 477 12.91 3.21 17.63
N VAL A 478 13.63 4.30 17.87
CA VAL A 478 15.08 4.40 17.57
C VAL A 478 15.89 3.37 18.38
N CYS A 479 15.60 3.22 19.67
CA CYS A 479 16.26 2.22 20.52
C CYS A 479 16.01 0.79 20.02
N ALA A 480 14.79 0.49 19.56
CA ALA A 480 14.43 -0.84 19.07
C ALA A 480 15.25 -1.23 17.84
N GLN A 481 15.55 -0.29 16.92
CA GLN A 481 16.33 -0.57 15.71
C GLN A 481 17.78 -1.00 16.00
N LYS A 482 18.32 -0.63 17.14
CA LYS A 482 19.70 -0.99 17.53
C LYS A 482 19.80 -2.24 18.42
N ASN A 483 18.71 -2.99 18.62
CA ASN A 483 18.64 -4.15 19.51
C ASN A 483 19.10 -3.88 20.97
N ILE A 484 19.04 -2.61 21.39
CA ILE A 484 19.46 -2.15 22.71
C ILE A 484 18.22 -1.59 23.41
N TYR A 485 17.27 -2.46 23.72
CA TYR A 485 16.08 -2.05 24.44
C TYR A 485 16.19 -2.35 25.92
N LYS A 486 16.49 -1.30 26.72
CA LYS A 486 16.19 -1.30 28.14
C LYS A 486 15.27 -0.10 28.41
N ALA A 487 14.16 -0.32 29.10
CA ALA A 487 13.23 0.76 29.46
C ALA A 487 13.95 1.92 30.18
N GLU A 488 14.97 1.59 31.01
CA GLU A 488 15.82 2.55 31.71
C GLU A 488 16.58 3.51 30.77
N ASP A 489 16.94 3.07 29.55
CA ASP A 489 17.70 3.91 28.61
C ASP A 489 16.78 4.92 27.93
N VAL A 490 15.53 4.55 27.68
CA VAL A 490 14.49 5.48 27.20
C VAL A 490 14.24 6.59 28.21
N ASP A 491 14.11 6.23 29.49
CA ASP A 491 13.89 7.20 30.57
C ASP A 491 15.09 8.14 30.75
N LYS A 492 16.32 7.61 30.64
CA LYS A 492 17.54 8.42 30.69
C LYS A 492 17.62 9.43 29.56
N VAL A 493 17.36 9.01 28.30
CA VAL A 493 17.36 9.91 27.14
C VAL A 493 16.31 11.00 27.32
N ASN A 494 15.11 10.64 27.73
CA ASN A 494 14.04 11.63 27.95
C ASN A 494 14.38 12.63 29.05
N HIS A 495 14.97 12.15 30.16
CA HIS A 495 15.38 13.02 31.26
C HIS A 495 16.48 14.02 30.83
N LEU A 496 17.41 13.59 29.99
CA LEU A 496 18.46 14.46 29.45
C LEU A 496 17.87 15.50 28.51
N ILE A 497 16.92 15.12 27.64
CA ILE A 497 16.21 16.08 26.76
C ILE A 497 15.41 17.09 27.59
N ASP A 498 14.72 16.67 28.67
CA ASP A 498 14.00 17.58 29.57
C ASP A 498 14.93 18.62 30.20
N ARG A 499 16.13 18.20 30.62
CA ARG A 499 17.14 19.15 31.12
C ARG A 499 17.56 20.20 30.09
N LEU A 500 17.74 19.76 28.82
CA LEU A 500 18.09 20.69 27.73
C LEU A 500 16.99 21.70 27.48
N VAL A 501 15.73 21.28 27.47
CA VAL A 501 14.57 22.15 27.31
C VAL A 501 14.44 23.16 28.47
N GLN A 502 14.67 22.70 29.72
CA GLN A 502 14.60 23.56 30.91
C GLN A 502 15.70 24.62 30.93
N ASN A 503 16.90 24.27 30.49
CA ASN A 503 18.05 25.16 30.55
C ASN A 503 18.06 26.21 29.43
N ASN A 504 17.51 25.91 28.25
CA ASN A 504 17.69 26.74 27.06
C ASN A 504 16.42 27.42 26.57
N SER A 505 15.26 27.27 27.21
CA SER A 505 13.96 27.80 26.75
C SER A 505 13.65 27.63 25.25
N ASP A 506 14.51 26.93 24.51
CA ASP A 506 14.38 26.70 23.09
C ASP A 506 13.77 25.29 22.84
N LEU A 507 12.66 25.27 22.12
CA LEU A 507 11.96 24.06 21.77
C LEU A 507 12.70 23.22 20.69
N PHE A 508 13.88 23.64 20.25
CA PHE A 508 14.70 22.93 19.27
C PHE A 508 14.99 21.48 19.70
N ALA A 509 15.25 21.24 21.00
CA ALA A 509 15.46 19.92 21.55
C ALA A 509 14.23 18.99 21.44
N LEU A 510 13.05 19.51 21.14
CA LEU A 510 11.82 18.76 20.89
C LEU A 510 11.56 18.51 19.40
N ASN A 511 12.47 18.90 18.51
CA ASN A 511 12.37 18.57 17.11
C ASN A 511 12.76 17.10 16.86
N PRO A 512 12.00 16.33 16.04
CA PRO A 512 12.26 14.92 15.82
C PRO A 512 13.67 14.64 15.29
N ALA A 513 14.21 15.46 14.42
CA ALA A 513 15.58 15.32 13.93
C ALA A 513 16.62 15.35 15.06
N PHE A 514 16.48 16.29 16.00
CA PHE A 514 17.36 16.35 17.17
C PHE A 514 17.19 15.12 18.08
N ILE A 515 15.94 14.72 18.35
CA ILE A 515 15.63 13.56 19.19
C ILE A 515 16.27 12.28 18.62
N VAL A 516 16.13 12.04 17.31
CA VAL A 516 16.73 10.87 16.65
C VAL A 516 18.24 10.86 16.77
N ARG A 517 18.90 11.97 16.43
CA ARG A 517 20.36 12.08 16.50
C ARG A 517 20.89 11.94 17.93
N TYR A 518 20.23 12.64 18.86
CA TYR A 518 20.61 12.57 20.26
C TYR A 518 20.47 11.15 20.82
N THR A 519 19.37 10.47 20.51
CA THR A 519 19.12 9.09 20.91
C THR A 519 20.15 8.16 20.27
N ASN A 520 20.39 8.28 18.96
CA ASN A 520 21.37 7.46 18.26
C ASN A 520 22.79 7.65 18.81
N TYR A 521 23.19 8.89 19.06
CA TYR A 521 24.48 9.19 19.69
C TYR A 521 24.58 8.57 21.10
N PHE A 522 23.55 8.73 21.92
CA PHE A 522 23.50 8.17 23.28
C PHE A 522 23.67 6.65 23.28
N ILE A 523 23.04 5.94 22.34
CA ILE A 523 23.09 4.48 22.24
C ILE A 523 24.42 3.97 21.70
N THR A 524 25.06 4.69 20.77
CA THR A 524 26.27 4.25 20.07
C THR A 524 27.57 4.60 20.79
N THR A 525 27.52 5.48 21.80
CA THR A 525 28.71 5.95 22.51
C THR A 525 28.88 5.18 23.84
N PRO A 526 29.95 4.38 23.99
CA PRO A 526 30.07 3.40 25.10
C PRO A 526 30.40 3.99 26.49
N TYR A 527 30.76 5.26 26.58
CA TYR A 527 31.10 5.93 27.85
C TYR A 527 30.25 7.17 28.04
N HIS A 528 29.34 7.10 28.97
CA HIS A 528 28.47 8.23 29.33
C HIS A 528 28.95 8.84 30.65
N ASP A 529 29.72 9.90 30.56
CA ASP A 529 29.87 10.80 31.69
C ASP A 529 28.62 11.72 31.71
N TYR A 530 27.58 11.29 32.44
CA TYR A 530 26.28 11.94 32.52
C TYR A 530 26.31 13.37 33.08
N ALA A 531 27.48 13.80 33.60
CA ALA A 531 27.67 15.14 34.12
C ALA A 531 27.81 16.23 33.02
N GLN A 532 27.93 15.85 31.74
CA GLN A 532 28.22 16.77 30.63
C GLN A 532 27.13 16.80 29.56
N GLY A 533 25.86 16.95 29.95
CA GLY A 533 24.75 17.11 28.98
C GLY A 533 24.99 18.22 27.92
N GLU A 534 25.67 19.29 28.28
CA GLU A 534 26.07 20.39 27.39
C GLU A 534 27.11 19.95 26.35
N ALA A 535 28.06 19.09 26.71
CA ALA A 535 29.07 18.58 25.77
C ALA A 535 28.46 17.62 24.72
N VAL A 536 27.44 16.86 25.08
CA VAL A 536 26.71 16.01 24.13
C VAL A 536 25.89 16.85 23.16
N PHE A 537 25.23 17.92 23.66
CA PHE A 537 24.52 18.87 22.83
C PHE A 537 25.44 19.53 21.80
N SER A 538 26.62 20.02 22.23
CA SER A 538 27.60 20.61 21.33
C SER A 538 28.06 19.64 20.25
N LYS A 539 28.32 18.37 20.58
CA LYS A 539 28.74 17.34 19.60
C LYS A 539 27.62 16.96 18.62
N VAL A 540 26.39 16.87 19.06
CA VAL A 540 25.24 16.63 18.17
C VAL A 540 25.05 17.82 17.24
N PHE A 541 25.17 19.04 17.75
CA PHE A 541 25.07 20.27 16.97
C PHE A 541 26.22 20.41 15.97
N GLU A 542 27.45 20.11 16.39
CA GLU A 542 28.64 20.09 15.54
C GLU A 542 28.48 19.08 14.39
N SER A 543 27.99 17.86 14.68
CA SER A 543 27.69 16.85 13.67
C SER A 543 26.60 17.31 12.70
N GLU A 544 25.57 18.07 13.16
CA GLU A 544 24.57 18.67 12.29
C GLU A 544 25.14 19.74 11.38
N LEU A 545 25.97 20.58 11.94
CA LEU A 545 26.65 21.64 11.20
C LEU A 545 27.56 21.03 10.14
N GLN A 546 28.36 20.02 10.49
CA GLN A 546 29.21 19.28 9.54
C GLN A 546 28.40 18.70 8.39
N GLN A 547 27.31 17.99 8.66
CA GLN A 547 26.47 17.42 7.61
C GLN A 547 25.78 18.50 6.75
N SER A 548 25.40 19.62 7.32
CA SER A 548 24.83 20.74 6.59
C SER A 548 25.86 21.39 5.67
N ILE A 549 27.08 21.51 6.12
CA ILE A 549 28.21 22.02 5.32
C ILE A 549 28.55 21.04 4.19
N ILE A 550 28.59 19.72 4.47
CA ILE A 550 28.82 18.67 3.45
C ILE A 550 27.76 18.71 2.36
N ARG A 551 26.51 19.07 2.69
CA ARG A 551 25.43 19.20 1.70
C ARG A 551 25.56 20.47 0.84
N LEU A 552 26.16 21.53 1.37
CA LEU A 552 26.26 22.84 0.72
C LEU A 552 27.56 23.01 -0.07
N ALA A 553 28.63 22.30 0.30
CA ALA A 553 29.94 22.39 -0.31
C ALA A 553 30.29 21.11 -1.08
N SER A 554 31.06 21.23 -2.16
CA SER A 554 31.71 20.06 -2.76
C SER A 554 32.68 19.45 -1.75
N ARG A 555 32.94 18.14 -1.82
CA ARG A 555 33.78 17.41 -0.83
C ARG A 555 35.16 18.02 -0.57
N SER A 556 35.69 18.79 -1.54
CA SER A 556 36.98 19.49 -1.45
C SER A 556 36.95 20.78 -0.60
N ASP A 557 35.77 21.35 -0.37
CA ASP A 557 35.64 22.66 0.29
C ASP A 557 35.19 22.56 1.75
N VAL A 558 34.85 21.35 2.21
CA VAL A 558 34.30 21.11 3.56
C VAL A 558 35.30 21.47 4.66
N ASP A 559 36.55 21.04 4.49
CA ASP A 559 37.60 21.29 5.47
C ASP A 559 37.99 22.78 5.56
N GLU A 560 37.98 23.49 4.42
CA GLU A 560 38.23 24.94 4.38
C GLU A 560 37.09 25.74 5.03
N VAL A 561 35.83 25.32 4.81
CA VAL A 561 34.66 25.94 5.45
C VAL A 561 34.68 25.69 6.95
N PHE A 562 35.07 24.48 7.38
CA PHE A 562 35.23 24.17 8.82
C PHE A 562 36.32 25.01 9.47
N ALA A 563 37.49 25.13 8.85
CA ALA A 563 38.59 25.95 9.35
C ALA A 563 38.18 27.43 9.48
N ALA A 564 37.39 27.96 8.52
CA ALA A 564 36.85 29.32 8.58
C ALA A 564 35.85 29.50 9.73
N PHE A 565 35.00 28.50 10.01
CA PHE A 565 34.08 28.54 11.17
C PHE A 565 34.82 28.45 12.52
N GLU A 566 35.85 27.60 12.61
CA GLU A 566 36.68 27.51 13.82
C GLU A 566 37.43 28.83 14.09
N GLU A 567 37.94 29.51 13.05
CA GLU A 567 38.57 30.80 13.15
C GLU A 567 37.59 31.91 13.61
N VAL A 568 36.37 31.91 13.07
CA VAL A 568 35.32 32.85 13.50
C VAL A 568 34.87 32.58 14.94
N ALA A 569 34.67 31.32 15.32
CA ALA A 569 34.28 30.92 16.67
C ALA A 569 35.39 31.17 17.71
N GLY A 570 36.67 31.02 17.33
CA GLY A 570 37.81 31.30 18.18
C GLY A 570 38.08 32.79 18.40
N ASN A 571 37.50 33.65 17.54
CA ASN A 571 37.59 35.12 17.66
C ASN A 571 36.36 35.76 18.33
N MET A 572 35.32 34.99 18.68
CA MET A 572 34.18 35.39 19.51
C MET A 572 34.42 35.02 20.99
#